data_1724a96e93d33a1e45e142f39b0f9ab2
#
_entry.id   1724a96e93d33a1e45e142f39b0f9ab2
#
_cell.length_a   1.000
_cell.length_b   1.000
_cell.length_c   1.000
_cell.angle_alpha   90.00
_cell.angle_beta   90.00
_cell.angle_gamma   90.00
#
_symmetry.space_group_name_H-M   'P 1'
#
loop_
_entity.id
_entity.type
_entity.pdbx_description
1 polymer ?
#
loop_
_entity_poly.entity_id
_entity_poly.type
_entity_poly.pdbx_seq_one_letter_code
_entity_poly.pdbx_strand_id
1 'polypeptide(L)'
;MANDIPVRLIWGQAYDLEGRVGAMGVNGGMPWRLSPDLRYFKAMTISCPVIMGRGTWDSMPEKFRPLPGRENIVVSRNPDFNPDGVKSFTSIEEAICYAKKWIEDNPIEHVDSLDLPKDGSAIWIIGGGAIFKEVIELQIVDAAYVTQIDTRVEADTFAPNIQRLVDDGLWKVAHDGDWQESAIKVGVKQFDAKYKFMVYKPIKAKK
;
A
#
# COMPACT_ATOMS: atom_id res chain seq x y z
N MET A 1 1.70 6.12 28.07
CA MET A 1 0.90 5.23 27.20
C MET A 1 1.66 5.16 25.89
N ALA A 2 2.17 3.99 25.52
CA ALA A 2 2.83 3.85 24.22
C ALA A 2 1.78 4.20 23.15
N ASN A 3 2.04 5.23 22.36
CA ASN A 3 1.21 5.54 21.20
C ASN A 3 1.23 4.29 20.31
N ASP A 4 0.07 3.67 20.12
CA ASP A 4 -0.06 2.49 19.28
C ASP A 4 0.17 2.95 17.83
N ILE A 5 1.38 2.65 17.30
CA ILE A 5 1.79 3.06 15.97
C ILE A 5 0.89 2.36 14.96
N PRO A 6 0.12 3.11 14.15
CA PRO A 6 -0.87 2.50 13.26
C PRO A 6 -0.22 1.72 12.13
N VAL A 7 -0.83 0.58 11.79
CA VAL A 7 -0.50 -0.23 10.61
C VAL A 7 -1.50 0.10 9.50
N ARG A 8 -1.02 0.59 8.38
CA ARG A 8 -1.82 1.06 7.25
C ARG A 8 -1.46 0.32 5.97
N LEU A 9 -2.45 0.05 5.16
CA LEU A 9 -2.29 -0.48 3.81
C LEU A 9 -2.37 0.65 2.79
N ILE A 10 -1.61 0.54 1.68
CA ILE A 10 -1.73 1.46 0.55
C ILE A 10 -1.52 0.73 -0.77
N TRP A 11 -2.44 0.93 -1.72
CA TRP A 11 -2.33 0.41 -3.09
C TRP A 11 -3.19 1.17 -4.09
N GLY A 12 -2.83 1.09 -5.37
CA GLY A 12 -3.69 1.44 -6.48
C GLY A 12 -4.39 0.21 -7.04
N GLN A 13 -5.62 0.35 -7.50
CA GLN A 13 -6.38 -0.71 -8.16
C GLN A 13 -7.24 -0.19 -9.30
N ALA A 14 -7.45 -1.04 -10.28
CA ALA A 14 -8.34 -0.83 -11.42
C ALA A 14 -9.33 -2.00 -11.55
N TYR A 15 -10.02 -2.09 -12.66
CA TYR A 15 -10.80 -3.26 -13.06
C TYR A 15 -9.98 -4.15 -13.98
N ASP A 16 -10.16 -5.48 -13.92
CA ASP A 16 -9.65 -6.35 -14.95
C ASP A 16 -10.50 -6.24 -16.24
N LEU A 17 -10.15 -6.97 -17.28
CA LEU A 17 -10.88 -6.92 -18.55
C LEU A 17 -12.32 -7.42 -18.43
N GLU A 18 -12.62 -8.26 -17.43
CA GLU A 18 -13.95 -8.79 -17.13
C GLU A 18 -14.75 -7.87 -16.21
N GLY A 19 -14.13 -6.81 -15.69
CA GLY A 19 -14.76 -5.82 -14.80
C GLY A 19 -14.65 -6.16 -13.31
N ARG A 20 -13.82 -7.13 -12.92
CA ARG A 20 -13.55 -7.44 -11.53
C ARG A 20 -12.64 -6.35 -10.95
N VAL A 21 -13.02 -5.78 -9.81
CA VAL A 21 -12.25 -4.78 -9.08
C VAL A 21 -11.04 -5.40 -8.38
N GLY A 22 -10.01 -4.60 -8.16
CA GLY A 22 -8.83 -5.01 -7.41
C GLY A 22 -7.64 -5.41 -8.29
N ALA A 23 -7.73 -5.29 -9.61
CA ALA A 23 -6.59 -5.48 -10.51
C ALA A 23 -5.47 -4.52 -10.11
N MET A 24 -4.26 -5.03 -9.77
CA MET A 24 -3.13 -4.21 -9.34
C MET A 24 -1.80 -4.59 -9.96
N GLY A 25 -1.70 -5.77 -10.59
CA GLY A 25 -0.46 -6.25 -11.20
C GLY A 25 -0.69 -7.18 -12.37
N VAL A 26 0.28 -7.23 -13.28
CA VAL A 26 0.36 -8.18 -14.39
C VAL A 26 1.83 -8.48 -14.68
N ASN A 27 2.17 -9.76 -14.86
CA ASN A 27 3.53 -10.22 -15.19
C ASN A 27 4.61 -9.62 -14.26
N GLY A 28 4.33 -9.52 -12.96
CA GLY A 28 5.24 -8.98 -11.95
C GLY A 28 5.42 -7.46 -11.99
N GLY A 29 4.57 -6.70 -12.68
CA GLY A 29 4.64 -5.25 -12.75
C GLY A 29 3.28 -4.58 -12.57
N MET A 30 3.26 -3.25 -12.40
CA MET A 30 2.02 -2.47 -12.42
C MET A 30 1.54 -2.30 -13.88
N PRO A 31 0.25 -2.59 -14.17
CA PRO A 31 -0.27 -2.49 -15.53
C PRO A 31 -0.42 -1.05 -16.03
N TRP A 32 -0.32 -0.06 -15.14
CA TRP A 32 -0.47 1.37 -15.47
C TRP A 32 0.65 2.23 -14.86
N ARG A 33 0.70 3.46 -15.36
CA ARG A 33 1.44 4.55 -14.74
C ARG A 33 0.52 5.77 -14.64
N LEU A 34 0.16 6.14 -13.42
CA LEU A 34 -0.68 7.29 -13.08
C LEU A 34 0.10 8.21 -12.13
N SER A 35 0.47 9.40 -12.61
CA SER A 35 1.34 10.30 -11.84
C SER A 35 0.73 10.76 -10.50
N PRO A 36 -0.57 11.09 -10.40
CA PRO A 36 -1.20 11.41 -9.13
C PRO A 36 -1.08 10.29 -8.08
N ASP A 37 -1.30 9.03 -8.48
CA ASP A 37 -1.18 7.85 -7.62
C ASP A 37 0.25 7.71 -7.07
N LEU A 38 1.26 7.83 -7.93
CA LEU A 38 2.66 7.76 -7.52
C LEU A 38 3.05 8.90 -6.56
N ARG A 39 2.53 10.12 -6.78
CA ARG A 39 2.75 11.24 -5.86
C ARG A 39 2.07 11.01 -4.52
N TYR A 40 0.83 10.52 -4.53
CA TYR A 40 0.08 10.18 -3.32
C TYR A 40 0.80 9.11 -2.51
N PHE A 41 1.19 8.01 -3.15
CA PHE A 41 1.98 6.95 -2.53
C PHE A 41 3.26 7.49 -1.86
N LYS A 42 4.03 8.32 -2.60
CA LYS A 42 5.26 8.92 -2.06
C LYS A 42 4.94 9.81 -0.86
N ALA A 43 3.95 10.68 -0.95
CA ALA A 43 3.59 11.62 0.10
C ALA A 43 3.17 10.91 1.39
N MET A 44 2.38 9.82 1.26
CA MET A 44 1.90 9.07 2.41
C MET A 44 3.00 8.26 3.09
N THR A 45 3.96 7.72 2.33
CA THR A 45 4.94 6.76 2.83
C THR A 45 6.32 7.35 3.15
N ILE A 46 6.62 8.57 2.69
CA ILE A 46 7.93 9.21 2.92
C ILE A 46 8.25 9.33 4.42
N SER A 47 9.49 9.09 4.79
CA SER A 47 10.01 9.10 6.17
C SER A 47 9.37 8.03 7.09
N CYS A 48 8.66 7.05 6.53
CA CYS A 48 8.04 5.96 7.27
C CYS A 48 8.66 4.61 6.89
N PRO A 49 8.55 3.57 7.75
CA PRO A 49 8.83 2.21 7.33
C PRO A 49 7.76 1.71 6.35
N VAL A 50 8.23 1.04 5.30
CA VAL A 50 7.41 0.38 4.28
C VAL A 50 7.71 -1.11 4.29
N ILE A 51 6.68 -1.94 4.48
CA ILE A 51 6.78 -3.40 4.49
C ILE A 51 6.17 -3.95 3.20
N MET A 52 6.91 -4.81 2.53
CA MET A 52 6.48 -5.45 1.29
C MET A 52 6.88 -6.92 1.25
N GLY A 53 6.15 -7.72 0.49
CA GLY A 53 6.59 -9.06 0.15
C GLY A 53 7.69 -9.06 -0.91
N ARG A 54 8.49 -10.15 -0.96
CA ARG A 54 9.56 -10.31 -1.94
C ARG A 54 9.10 -10.06 -3.39
N GLY A 55 7.92 -10.56 -3.78
CA GLY A 55 7.40 -10.34 -5.13
C GLY A 55 7.25 -8.85 -5.48
N THR A 56 6.83 -8.02 -4.52
CA THR A 56 6.75 -6.56 -4.71
C THR A 56 8.15 -5.95 -4.83
N TRP A 57 9.10 -6.39 -4.00
CA TRP A 57 10.49 -5.97 -4.11
C TRP A 57 11.08 -6.31 -5.49
N ASP A 58 10.92 -7.55 -5.94
CA ASP A 58 11.45 -8.02 -7.22
C ASP A 58 10.79 -7.31 -8.43
N SER A 59 9.53 -6.86 -8.29
CA SER A 59 8.79 -6.13 -9.31
C SER A 59 9.26 -4.69 -9.53
N MET A 60 9.93 -4.10 -8.54
CA MET A 60 10.44 -2.73 -8.66
C MET A 60 11.71 -2.69 -9.50
N PRO A 61 11.82 -1.74 -10.46
CA PRO A 61 13.07 -1.52 -11.16
C PRO A 61 14.23 -1.23 -10.20
N GLU A 62 15.41 -1.79 -10.46
CA GLU A 62 16.61 -1.66 -9.57
C GLU A 62 16.91 -0.22 -9.17
N LYS A 63 16.79 0.72 -10.12
CA LYS A 63 17.03 2.16 -9.86
C LYS A 63 16.05 2.79 -8.86
N PHE A 64 14.96 2.13 -8.48
CA PHE A 64 13.96 2.62 -7.55
C PHE A 64 13.92 1.82 -6.25
N ARG A 65 14.78 0.81 -6.09
CA ARG A 65 14.89 0.02 -4.87
C ARG A 65 16.30 0.11 -4.25
N PRO A 66 16.42 0.33 -2.92
CA PRO A 66 15.30 0.57 -2.00
C PRO A 66 14.58 1.88 -2.28
N LEU A 67 13.31 1.99 -1.89
CA LEU A 67 12.52 3.21 -2.02
C LEU A 67 13.17 4.33 -1.18
N PRO A 68 13.61 5.44 -1.79
CA PRO A 68 14.39 6.46 -1.08
C PRO A 68 13.58 7.19 0.00
N GLY A 69 14.26 7.56 1.11
CA GLY A 69 13.68 8.29 2.22
C GLY A 69 12.66 7.49 3.05
N ARG A 70 12.76 6.17 3.05
CA ARG A 70 11.90 5.22 3.79
C ARG A 70 12.74 4.09 4.34
N GLU A 71 12.33 3.54 5.48
CA GLU A 71 12.88 2.26 5.93
C GLU A 71 12.22 1.13 5.14
N ASN A 72 12.99 0.46 4.30
CA ASN A 72 12.49 -0.62 3.45
C ASN A 72 12.62 -1.97 4.17
N ILE A 73 11.51 -2.68 4.29
CA ILE A 73 11.43 -3.95 4.97
C ILE A 73 10.78 -4.98 4.03
N VAL A 74 11.43 -6.11 3.84
CA VAL A 74 10.92 -7.17 2.96
C VAL A 74 10.59 -8.42 3.76
N VAL A 75 9.40 -8.96 3.55
CA VAL A 75 9.00 -10.27 4.09
C VAL A 75 9.23 -11.33 3.01
N SER A 76 10.06 -12.33 3.35
CA SER A 76 10.42 -13.42 2.45
C SER A 76 10.47 -14.75 3.18
N ARG A 77 9.85 -15.79 2.62
CA ARG A 77 9.95 -17.17 3.15
C ARG A 77 11.34 -17.75 3.03
N ASN A 78 12.22 -17.15 2.20
CA ASN A 78 13.63 -17.53 2.14
C ASN A 78 14.41 -16.76 3.22
N PRO A 79 14.95 -17.41 4.26
CA PRO A 79 15.70 -16.74 5.33
C PRO A 79 17.03 -16.15 4.84
N ASP A 80 17.57 -16.66 3.74
CA ASP A 80 18.84 -16.18 3.14
C ASP A 80 18.63 -14.94 2.25
N PHE A 81 17.37 -14.47 2.08
CA PHE A 81 17.10 -13.27 1.32
C PHE A 81 17.52 -12.03 2.08
N ASN A 82 18.63 -11.44 1.69
CA ASN A 82 19.21 -10.27 2.36
C ASN A 82 19.81 -9.29 1.34
N PRO A 83 19.00 -8.55 0.59
CA PRO A 83 19.50 -7.55 -0.36
C PRO A 83 20.08 -6.33 0.36
N ASP A 84 21.05 -5.66 -0.27
CA ASP A 84 21.70 -4.49 0.29
C ASP A 84 20.70 -3.35 0.57
N GLY A 85 20.89 -2.69 1.72
CA GLY A 85 20.08 -1.53 2.13
C GLY A 85 18.64 -1.85 2.54
N VAL A 86 18.33 -3.12 2.84
CA VAL A 86 16.99 -3.58 3.21
C VAL A 86 17.05 -4.50 4.42
N LYS A 87 16.06 -4.42 5.29
CA LYS A 87 15.83 -5.41 6.35
C LYS A 87 14.89 -6.51 5.84
N SER A 88 15.25 -7.75 6.08
CA SER A 88 14.46 -8.91 5.69
C SER A 88 14.03 -9.73 6.90
N PHE A 89 12.78 -10.19 6.88
CA PHE A 89 12.19 -11.02 7.92
C PHE A 89 11.42 -12.19 7.30
N THR A 90 11.25 -13.26 8.04
CA THR A 90 10.50 -14.43 7.58
C THR A 90 9.02 -14.37 7.94
N SER A 91 8.63 -13.49 8.87
CA SER A 91 7.23 -13.25 9.25
C SER A 91 6.85 -11.77 9.22
N ILE A 92 5.56 -11.52 9.04
CA ILE A 92 5.02 -10.15 9.04
C ILE A 92 5.05 -9.54 10.44
N GLU A 93 4.87 -10.35 11.48
CA GLU A 93 4.89 -9.93 12.88
C GLU A 93 6.27 -9.41 13.27
N GLU A 94 7.35 -10.12 12.89
CA GLU A 94 8.73 -9.67 13.12
C GLU A 94 9.02 -8.36 12.37
N ALA A 95 8.58 -8.26 11.12
CA ALA A 95 8.72 -7.05 10.32
C ALA A 95 8.01 -5.84 10.96
N ILE A 96 6.80 -6.04 11.49
CA ILE A 96 6.05 -4.99 12.19
C ILE A 96 6.71 -4.63 13.53
N CYS A 97 7.19 -5.62 14.29
CA CYS A 97 7.90 -5.38 15.54
C CYS A 97 9.17 -4.53 15.31
N TYR A 98 9.95 -4.86 14.28
CA TYR A 98 11.10 -4.07 13.86
C TYR A 98 10.69 -2.66 13.44
N ALA A 99 9.64 -2.50 12.62
CA ALA A 99 9.18 -1.22 12.14
C ALA A 99 8.71 -0.29 13.29
N LYS A 100 8.04 -0.84 14.31
CA LYS A 100 7.65 -0.10 15.54
C LYS A 100 8.88 0.44 16.25
N LYS A 101 9.85 -0.43 16.50
CA LYS A 101 11.10 -0.02 17.15
C LYS A 101 11.87 1.03 16.33
N TRP A 102 11.90 0.86 15.00
CA TRP A 102 12.56 1.84 14.14
C TRP A 102 11.90 3.22 14.25
N ILE A 103 10.56 3.33 14.32
CA ILE A 103 9.86 4.61 14.51
C ILE A 103 10.17 5.22 15.88
N GLU A 104 10.26 4.39 16.94
CA GLU A 104 10.63 4.87 18.28
C GLU A 104 12.04 5.46 18.31
N ASP A 105 12.99 4.81 17.60
CA ASP A 105 14.39 5.24 17.51
C ASP A 105 14.59 6.41 16.52
N ASN A 106 13.67 6.60 15.57
CA ASN A 106 13.71 7.62 14.52
C ASN A 106 12.40 8.43 14.49
N PRO A 107 12.17 9.30 15.48
CA PRO A 107 10.95 10.11 15.53
C PRO A 107 10.83 10.95 14.26
N ILE A 108 9.68 10.80 13.59
CA ILE A 108 9.42 11.50 12.33
C ILE A 108 9.02 12.92 12.65
N GLU A 109 9.90 13.88 12.36
CA GLU A 109 9.53 15.28 12.33
C GLU A 109 8.48 15.51 11.23
N HIS A 110 7.44 16.26 11.55
CA HIS A 110 6.39 16.62 10.58
C HIS A 110 7.02 17.32 9.38
N VAL A 111 7.11 16.62 8.27
CA VAL A 111 7.46 17.24 7.00
C VAL A 111 6.17 17.74 6.35
N ASP A 112 5.88 19.01 6.53
CA ASP A 112 4.82 19.73 5.82
C ASP A 112 5.16 19.85 4.32
N SER A 113 5.11 18.73 3.63
CA SER A 113 5.31 18.74 2.18
C SER A 113 4.14 18.06 1.48
N LEU A 114 3.14 18.83 1.17
CA LEU A 114 1.92 18.58 0.41
C LEU A 114 0.67 18.72 1.31
N ASP A 115 -0.37 19.38 0.80
CA ASP A 115 -1.69 19.58 1.40
C ASP A 115 -2.49 18.31 1.74
N LEU A 116 -1.77 17.24 2.11
CA LEU A 116 -2.36 15.96 2.50
C LEU A 116 -2.17 15.79 4.01
N PRO A 117 -3.23 15.53 4.76
CA PRO A 117 -3.16 15.32 6.20
C PRO A 117 -2.28 14.09 6.49
N LYS A 118 -1.05 14.32 6.97
CA LYS A 118 -0.25 13.27 7.58
C LYS A 118 -0.74 13.07 9.01
N ASP A 119 -1.44 11.99 9.24
CA ASP A 119 -1.85 11.55 10.59
C ASP A 119 -0.65 10.97 11.39
N GLY A 120 0.53 11.61 11.34
CA GLY A 120 1.72 11.15 12.07
C GLY A 120 2.42 9.92 11.48
N SER A 121 3.32 9.34 12.28
CA SER A 121 4.08 8.13 11.93
C SER A 121 3.18 6.92 11.78
N ALA A 122 3.41 6.11 10.76
CA ALA A 122 2.69 4.87 10.51
C ALA A 122 3.61 3.81 9.89
N ILE A 123 3.26 2.55 10.08
CA ILE A 123 3.84 1.44 9.34
C ILE A 123 3.01 1.22 8.09
N TRP A 124 3.62 1.30 6.92
CA TRP A 124 2.93 1.15 5.66
C TRP A 124 3.18 -0.22 5.04
N ILE A 125 2.14 -1.02 4.90
CA ILE A 125 2.17 -2.25 4.12
C ILE A 125 1.87 -1.87 2.66
N ILE A 126 2.80 -2.15 1.75
CA ILE A 126 2.73 -1.70 0.35
C ILE A 126 2.56 -2.83 -0.65
N GLY A 127 2.32 -4.03 -0.15
CA GLY A 127 1.97 -5.18 -1.00
C GLY A 127 2.96 -6.35 -0.91
N GLY A 128 2.77 -7.40 -1.72
CA GLY A 128 1.63 -7.65 -2.65
C GLY A 128 0.39 -8.24 -2.00
N GLY A 129 -0.49 -8.77 -2.84
CA GLY A 129 -1.78 -9.27 -2.42
C GLY A 129 -1.75 -10.28 -1.28
N ALA A 130 -0.75 -11.15 -1.26
CA ALA A 130 -0.59 -12.14 -0.18
C ALA A 130 -0.32 -11.47 1.18
N ILE A 131 0.55 -10.46 1.22
CA ILE A 131 0.86 -9.71 2.44
C ILE A 131 -0.35 -8.90 2.89
N PHE A 132 -1.07 -8.24 1.97
CA PHE A 132 -2.31 -7.54 2.32
C PHE A 132 -3.34 -8.47 2.96
N LYS A 133 -3.54 -9.66 2.37
CA LYS A 133 -4.47 -10.65 2.89
C LYS A 133 -4.06 -11.08 4.31
N GLU A 134 -2.80 -11.42 4.53
CA GLU A 134 -2.27 -11.87 5.80
C GLU A 134 -2.49 -10.84 6.92
N VAL A 135 -2.15 -9.57 6.71
CA VAL A 135 -2.33 -8.54 7.74
C VAL A 135 -3.79 -8.22 8.04
N ILE A 136 -4.69 -8.36 7.05
CA ILE A 136 -6.14 -8.22 7.25
C ILE A 136 -6.66 -9.38 8.11
N GLU A 137 -6.25 -10.63 7.82
CA GLU A 137 -6.63 -11.82 8.58
C GLU A 137 -6.12 -11.77 10.03
N LEU A 138 -4.93 -11.20 10.26
CA LEU A 138 -4.38 -10.94 11.60
C LEU A 138 -5.12 -9.80 12.35
N GLN A 139 -6.02 -9.07 11.70
CA GLN A 139 -6.80 -7.96 12.27
C GLN A 139 -5.95 -6.84 12.90
N ILE A 140 -4.75 -6.63 12.37
CA ILE A 140 -3.78 -5.63 12.86
C ILE A 140 -3.81 -4.33 12.07
N VAL A 141 -4.66 -4.23 11.06
CA VAL A 141 -4.77 -3.05 10.17
C VAL A 141 -5.66 -1.98 10.80
N ASP A 142 -5.21 -0.74 10.76
CA ASP A 142 -5.98 0.42 11.22
C ASP A 142 -6.70 1.16 10.10
N ALA A 143 -6.14 1.14 8.88
CA ALA A 143 -6.77 1.72 7.70
C ALA A 143 -6.16 1.18 6.41
N ALA A 144 -6.95 1.21 5.33
CA ALA A 144 -6.48 0.95 3.97
C ALA A 144 -6.73 2.18 3.10
N TYR A 145 -5.68 2.63 2.44
CA TYR A 145 -5.65 3.77 1.52
C TYR A 145 -5.60 3.26 0.10
N VAL A 146 -6.63 3.54 -0.66
CA VAL A 146 -6.84 2.93 -1.98
C VAL A 146 -6.99 4.01 -3.04
N THR A 147 -6.17 3.95 -4.08
CA THR A 147 -6.43 4.70 -5.31
C THR A 147 -7.29 3.84 -6.23
N GLN A 148 -8.57 4.20 -6.36
CA GLN A 148 -9.45 3.56 -7.34
C GLN A 148 -9.30 4.25 -8.68
N ILE A 149 -8.99 3.47 -9.72
CA ILE A 149 -8.81 3.96 -11.09
C ILE A 149 -9.93 3.39 -11.95
N ASP A 150 -10.64 4.27 -12.66
CA ASP A 150 -11.73 3.88 -13.58
C ASP A 150 -11.16 3.52 -14.96
N THR A 151 -10.50 2.38 -15.01
CA THR A 151 -10.00 1.82 -16.27
C THR A 151 -9.97 0.28 -16.20
N ARG A 152 -9.87 -0.36 -17.35
CA ARG A 152 -9.72 -1.82 -17.45
C ARG A 152 -8.31 -2.17 -17.92
N VAL A 153 -7.72 -3.17 -17.27
CA VAL A 153 -6.36 -3.63 -17.53
C VAL A 153 -6.29 -5.17 -17.51
N GLU A 154 -5.29 -5.72 -18.18
CA GLU A 154 -4.89 -7.11 -17.93
C GLU A 154 -4.35 -7.21 -16.51
N ALA A 155 -4.71 -8.26 -15.79
CA ALA A 155 -4.23 -8.49 -14.43
C ALA A 155 -4.17 -9.98 -14.08
N ASP A 156 -3.09 -10.36 -13.40
CA ASP A 156 -2.89 -11.66 -12.76
C ASP A 156 -2.78 -11.54 -11.23
N THR A 157 -2.60 -10.33 -10.75
CA THR A 157 -2.43 -10.01 -9.33
C THR A 157 -3.49 -9.03 -8.86
N PHE A 158 -4.15 -9.38 -7.74
CA PHE A 158 -5.30 -8.63 -7.22
C PHE A 158 -5.07 -8.22 -5.77
N ALA A 159 -5.55 -7.03 -5.45
CA ALA A 159 -5.74 -6.56 -4.08
C ALA A 159 -6.87 -7.34 -3.37
N PRO A 160 -6.90 -7.37 -2.04
CA PRO A 160 -8.05 -7.87 -1.31
C PRO A 160 -9.33 -7.15 -1.72
N ASN A 161 -10.43 -7.89 -1.82
CA ASN A 161 -11.73 -7.28 -2.07
C ASN A 161 -12.24 -6.59 -0.80
N ILE A 162 -11.78 -5.35 -0.59
CA ILE A 162 -12.14 -4.58 0.61
C ILE A 162 -13.61 -4.16 0.62
N GLN A 163 -14.23 -4.02 -0.56
CA GLN A 163 -15.66 -3.74 -0.64
C GLN A 163 -16.49 -4.86 -0.02
N ARG A 164 -16.10 -6.12 -0.22
CA ARG A 164 -16.75 -7.25 0.44
C ARG A 164 -16.68 -7.15 1.96
N LEU A 165 -15.56 -6.70 2.52
CA LEU A 165 -15.43 -6.49 3.96
C LEU A 165 -16.34 -5.36 4.47
N VAL A 166 -16.64 -4.37 3.63
CA VAL A 166 -17.61 -3.32 3.92
C VAL A 166 -19.02 -3.87 3.87
N ASP A 167 -19.36 -4.66 2.84
CA ASP A 167 -20.68 -5.27 2.65
C ASP A 167 -21.00 -6.27 3.80
N ASP A 168 -19.99 -6.98 4.29
CA ASP A 168 -20.07 -7.90 5.43
C ASP A 168 -20.11 -7.15 6.80
N GLY A 169 -20.07 -5.82 6.81
CA GLY A 169 -20.11 -5.00 8.03
C GLY A 169 -18.83 -5.07 8.90
N LEU A 170 -17.74 -5.59 8.37
CA LEU A 170 -16.46 -5.69 9.07
C LEU A 170 -15.62 -4.42 8.94
N TRP A 171 -15.79 -3.70 7.84
CA TRP A 171 -15.11 -2.46 7.53
C TRP A 171 -16.12 -1.38 7.13
N LYS A 172 -15.67 -0.12 7.09
CA LYS A 172 -16.46 1.02 6.60
C LYS A 172 -15.63 1.90 5.68
N VAL A 173 -16.30 2.58 4.77
CA VAL A 173 -15.72 3.69 4.03
C VAL A 173 -15.56 4.85 5.00
N ALA A 174 -14.32 5.26 5.28
CA ALA A 174 -14.00 6.37 6.16
C ALA A 174 -13.83 7.68 5.37
N HIS A 175 -13.40 7.56 4.11
CA HIS A 175 -13.32 8.67 3.15
C HIS A 175 -13.58 8.14 1.75
N ASP A 176 -14.44 8.81 1.01
CA ASP A 176 -14.67 8.59 -0.42
C ASP A 176 -14.42 9.92 -1.13
N GLY A 177 -13.25 10.03 -1.75
CA GLY A 177 -12.83 11.25 -2.45
C GLY A 177 -13.58 11.45 -3.77
N ASP A 178 -13.58 12.67 -4.25
CA ASP A 178 -14.16 13.02 -5.53
C ASP A 178 -13.35 12.41 -6.69
N TRP A 179 -14.06 12.05 -7.76
CA TRP A 179 -13.43 11.64 -8.99
C TRP A 179 -12.65 12.79 -9.62
N GLN A 180 -11.39 12.55 -9.88
CA GLN A 180 -10.47 13.44 -10.59
C GLN A 180 -10.10 12.78 -11.92
N GLU A 181 -9.51 13.55 -12.83
CA GLU A 181 -9.09 13.07 -14.14
C GLU A 181 -7.61 13.36 -14.36
N SER A 182 -6.90 12.42 -14.96
CA SER A 182 -5.48 12.58 -15.30
C SER A 182 -5.08 11.62 -16.41
N ALA A 183 -4.05 11.99 -17.15
CA ALA A 183 -3.43 11.10 -18.11
C ALA A 183 -2.86 9.86 -17.42
N ILE A 184 -3.24 8.70 -17.93
CA ILE A 184 -2.75 7.38 -17.53
C ILE A 184 -2.07 6.71 -18.71
N LYS A 185 -0.99 5.97 -18.44
CA LYS A 185 -0.35 5.10 -19.42
C LYS A 185 -0.62 3.65 -19.06
N VAL A 186 -1.19 2.90 -20.01
CA VAL A 186 -1.43 1.45 -19.92
C VAL A 186 -0.72 0.77 -21.10
N GLY A 187 0.36 0.05 -20.82
CA GLY A 187 1.24 -0.47 -21.86
C GLY A 187 1.81 0.66 -22.72
N VAL A 188 1.50 0.65 -24.02
CA VAL A 188 1.91 1.69 -25.00
C VAL A 188 0.88 2.79 -25.17
N LYS A 189 -0.35 2.62 -24.67
CA LYS A 189 -1.45 3.56 -24.82
C LYS A 189 -1.41 4.61 -23.71
N GLN A 190 -1.73 5.85 -24.06
CA GLN A 190 -1.95 6.95 -23.12
C GLN A 190 -3.31 7.57 -23.40
N PHE A 191 -4.09 7.78 -22.35
CA PHE A 191 -5.44 8.39 -22.40
C PHE A 191 -5.77 9.00 -21.04
N ASP A 192 -6.84 9.79 -20.95
CA ASP A 192 -7.31 10.32 -19.68
C ASP A 192 -8.21 9.30 -18.98
N ALA A 193 -7.98 9.09 -17.70
CA ALA A 193 -8.78 8.21 -16.87
C ALA A 193 -9.17 8.92 -15.56
N LYS A 194 -10.35 8.54 -15.05
CA LYS A 194 -10.80 9.00 -13.75
C LYS A 194 -10.15 8.17 -12.65
N TYR A 195 -9.85 8.82 -11.54
CA TYR A 195 -9.35 8.18 -10.33
C TYR A 195 -9.87 8.92 -9.11
N LYS A 196 -9.88 8.23 -7.96
CA LYS A 196 -10.18 8.83 -6.66
C LYS A 196 -9.39 8.15 -5.56
N PHE A 197 -9.19 8.88 -4.46
CA PHE A 197 -8.57 8.34 -3.26
C PHE A 197 -9.65 7.98 -2.25
N MET A 198 -9.55 6.78 -1.71
CA MET A 198 -10.49 6.23 -0.73
C MET A 198 -9.76 5.77 0.51
N VAL A 199 -10.41 5.88 1.66
CA VAL A 199 -9.89 5.33 2.91
C VAL A 199 -10.94 4.41 3.52
N TYR A 200 -10.53 3.21 3.86
CA TYR A 200 -11.34 2.22 4.54
C TYR A 200 -10.78 1.95 5.93
N LYS A 201 -11.65 1.73 6.91
CA LYS A 201 -11.25 1.40 8.28
C LYS A 201 -12.02 0.19 8.79
N PRO A 202 -11.37 -0.72 9.55
CA PRO A 202 -12.08 -1.79 10.23
C PRO A 202 -13.06 -1.21 11.26
N ILE A 203 -14.20 -1.87 11.42
CA ILE A 203 -15.15 -1.58 12.49
C ILE A 203 -14.67 -2.35 13.71
N LYS A 204 -13.93 -1.67 14.60
CA LYS A 204 -13.47 -2.27 15.86
C LYS A 204 -14.69 -2.59 16.73
N ALA A 205 -14.80 -3.84 17.19
CA ALA A 205 -15.81 -4.18 18.17
C ALA A 205 -15.64 -3.26 19.40
N LYS A 206 -16.73 -2.69 19.89
CA LYS A 206 -16.69 -1.94 21.16
C LYS A 206 -16.23 -2.94 22.23
N LYS A 207 -15.06 -2.69 22.82
CA LYS A 207 -14.61 -3.39 24.02
C LYS A 207 -15.50 -3.03 25.19
#